data_cf163ae734731d4431e7389af79e4cb8
#
_entry.id   cf163ae734731d4431e7389af79e4cb8
#
_cell.length_a   1.000
_cell.length_b   1.000
_cell.length_c   1.000
_cell.angle_alpha   90.00
_cell.angle_beta   90.00
_cell.angle_gamma   90.00
#
_symmetry.space_group_name_H-M   'P 1'
#
loop_
_entity.id
_entity.type
_entity.pdbx_description
1 polymer ?
#
loop_
_entity_poly.entity_id
_entity_poly.type
_entity_poly.pdbx_seq_one_letter_code
_entity_poly.pdbx_strand_id
1 'polypeptide(L)'
;MKQKLVINDFNIFIEFVKSASRIVDSAKFQLNSNGVELYGARQRIARIELISNAISTPDDKEIEFSILNLNMLAKVLNTVKDIHDGDYTDFNFIVDSPFIRFESKKFKTKLLTCGENVIESWVSKKVSTKLTPEVEFKTTIDYIKRINSHTFIFPDQASVRVYLQSRDDMENNSIYATIGNSETNLNNEITLKLGLTTIGKLSPDRKIILDIERLNLFSAIPSNDIVITLMKDINVLVSKSVLTGKNNSYMNMNIYNTLLKQ
;
A
#
# COMPACT_ATOMS: atom_id res chain seq x y z
N MET A 1 -26.77 7.32 12.07
CA MET A 1 -27.24 7.79 10.74
C MET A 1 -26.99 6.65 9.77
N LYS A 2 -28.02 6.19 9.06
CA LYS A 2 -27.92 5.06 8.12
C LYS A 2 -27.75 5.60 6.70
N GLN A 3 -26.64 5.28 6.03
CA GLN A 3 -26.36 5.73 4.67
C GLN A 3 -25.89 4.58 3.79
N LYS A 4 -26.56 4.40 2.66
CA LYS A 4 -26.20 3.43 1.62
C LYS A 4 -25.14 4.07 0.73
N LEU A 5 -24.06 3.34 0.46
CA LEU A 5 -22.99 3.76 -0.44
C LEU A 5 -23.30 3.35 -1.89
N VAL A 6 -22.77 4.11 -2.82
CA VAL A 6 -22.76 3.77 -4.25
C VAL A 6 -21.51 2.93 -4.54
N ILE A 7 -21.70 1.81 -5.19
CA ILE A 7 -20.61 0.92 -5.61
C ILE A 7 -20.41 1.07 -7.11
N ASN A 8 -19.32 1.69 -7.51
CA ASN A 8 -18.97 1.91 -8.90
C ASN A 8 -18.17 0.72 -9.48
N ASP A 9 -17.26 0.13 -8.68
CA ASP A 9 -16.49 -1.06 -9.04
C ASP A 9 -16.13 -1.86 -7.80
N PHE A 10 -16.84 -2.96 -7.58
CA PHE A 10 -16.63 -3.79 -6.40
C PHE A 10 -15.27 -4.50 -6.41
N ASN A 11 -14.75 -4.87 -7.57
CA ASN A 11 -13.45 -5.55 -7.67
C ASN A 11 -12.31 -4.61 -7.30
N ILE A 12 -12.33 -3.35 -7.77
CA ILE A 12 -11.36 -2.33 -7.36
C ILE A 12 -11.46 -2.06 -5.86
N PHE A 13 -12.67 -2.00 -5.30
CA PHE A 13 -12.85 -1.81 -3.86
C PHE A 13 -12.30 -2.99 -3.04
N ILE A 14 -12.47 -4.23 -3.51
CA ILE A 14 -11.86 -5.39 -2.87
C ILE A 14 -10.33 -5.27 -2.88
N GLU A 15 -9.71 -4.95 -4.02
CA GLU A 15 -8.25 -4.80 -4.10
C GLU A 15 -7.74 -3.62 -3.27
N PHE A 16 -8.50 -2.54 -3.16
CA PHE A 16 -8.25 -1.41 -2.29
C PHE A 16 -8.12 -1.84 -0.81
N VAL A 17 -9.10 -2.59 -0.31
CA VAL A 17 -9.08 -3.07 1.08
C VAL A 17 -8.01 -4.15 1.28
N LYS A 18 -7.84 -5.07 0.34
CA LYS A 18 -6.81 -6.14 0.40
C LYS A 18 -5.41 -5.55 0.45
N SER A 19 -5.13 -4.58 -0.40
CA SER A 19 -3.81 -3.93 -0.43
C SER A 19 -3.50 -3.24 0.89
N ALA A 20 -4.47 -2.51 1.44
CA ALA A 20 -4.34 -1.90 2.75
C ALA A 20 -4.11 -2.94 3.86
N SER A 21 -4.90 -4.03 3.88
CA SER A 21 -4.84 -5.05 4.93
C SER A 21 -3.53 -5.85 4.98
N ARG A 22 -2.76 -5.85 3.88
CA ARG A 22 -1.41 -6.46 3.84
C ARG A 22 -0.34 -5.60 4.51
N ILE A 23 -0.63 -4.33 4.73
CA ILE A 23 0.34 -3.36 5.27
C ILE A 23 -0.02 -2.95 6.69
N VAL A 24 -1.31 -2.68 6.93
CA VAL A 24 -1.82 -2.18 8.21
C VAL A 24 -3.01 -2.99 8.68
N ASP A 25 -3.14 -3.14 10.00
CA ASP A 25 -4.25 -3.88 10.61
C ASP A 25 -5.52 -3.03 10.72
N SER A 26 -5.34 -1.72 10.90
CA SER A 26 -6.43 -0.76 11.09
C SER A 26 -6.28 0.45 10.20
N ALA A 27 -7.41 1.06 9.82
CA ALA A 27 -7.40 2.28 9.01
C ALA A 27 -8.65 3.13 9.23
N LYS A 28 -8.50 4.42 8.94
CA LYS A 28 -9.59 5.39 8.82
C LYS A 28 -10.02 5.49 7.36
N PHE A 29 -11.32 5.47 7.15
CA PHE A 29 -11.98 5.70 5.87
C PHE A 29 -12.66 7.06 5.87
N GLN A 30 -12.49 7.81 4.79
CA GLN A 30 -13.19 9.04 4.49
C GLN A 30 -13.86 8.88 3.12
N LEU A 31 -15.18 9.09 3.07
CA LEU A 31 -15.95 8.95 1.85
C LEU A 31 -16.68 10.26 1.54
N ASN A 32 -16.74 10.57 0.26
CA ASN A 32 -17.54 11.67 -0.28
C ASN A 32 -18.13 11.28 -1.65
N SER A 33 -18.76 12.19 -2.35
CA SER A 33 -19.32 11.95 -3.69
C SER A 33 -18.27 11.58 -4.75
N ASN A 34 -16.98 11.94 -4.55
CA ASN A 34 -15.90 11.65 -5.49
C ASN A 34 -15.25 10.28 -5.25
N GLY A 35 -15.44 9.69 -4.06
CA GLY A 35 -14.87 8.39 -3.76
C GLY A 35 -14.54 8.15 -2.30
N VAL A 36 -13.55 7.29 -2.08
CA VAL A 36 -13.05 6.86 -0.78
C VAL A 36 -11.56 7.15 -0.65
N GLU A 37 -11.18 7.67 0.49
CA GLU A 37 -9.79 7.77 0.93
C GLU A 37 -9.58 6.88 2.16
N LEU A 38 -8.46 6.20 2.24
CA LEU A 38 -8.06 5.36 3.36
C LEU A 38 -6.69 5.78 3.85
N TYR A 39 -6.57 5.93 5.15
CA TYR A 39 -5.33 6.26 5.85
C TYR A 39 -5.03 5.20 6.89
N GLY A 40 -3.79 4.71 6.90
CA GLY A 40 -3.32 3.76 7.88
C GLY A 40 -1.83 3.90 8.14
N ALA A 41 -1.36 3.37 9.26
CA ALA A 41 0.05 3.32 9.55
C ALA A 41 0.43 2.04 10.29
N ARG A 42 1.64 1.55 10.00
CA ARG A 42 2.33 0.52 10.74
C ARG A 42 3.48 1.19 11.48
N GLN A 43 3.45 1.09 12.80
CA GLN A 43 4.33 1.85 13.69
C GLN A 43 5.80 1.76 13.28
N ARG A 44 6.47 2.92 13.07
CA ARG A 44 7.88 3.06 12.71
C ARG A 44 8.32 2.42 11.38
N ILE A 45 7.41 1.83 10.63
CA ILE A 45 7.73 1.12 9.39
C ILE A 45 7.15 1.85 8.19
N ALA A 46 5.84 2.01 8.13
CA ALA A 46 5.18 2.60 6.99
C ALA A 46 3.90 3.35 7.34
N ARG A 47 3.53 4.25 6.46
CA ARG A 47 2.23 4.88 6.38
C ARG A 47 1.66 4.65 4.99
N ILE A 48 0.34 4.48 4.91
CA ILE A 48 -0.34 4.30 3.63
C ILE A 48 -1.42 5.36 3.43
N GLU A 49 -1.57 5.75 2.19
CA GLU A 49 -2.69 6.54 1.69
C GLU A 49 -3.21 5.87 0.42
N LEU A 50 -4.49 5.50 0.42
CA LEU A 50 -5.18 4.96 -0.74
C LEU A 50 -6.35 5.87 -1.10
N ILE A 51 -6.54 6.12 -2.39
CA ILE A 51 -7.63 6.92 -2.93
C ILE A 51 -8.27 6.13 -4.06
N SER A 52 -9.60 6.04 -4.06
CA SER A 52 -10.34 5.32 -5.10
C SER A 52 -11.72 5.94 -5.32
N ASN A 53 -12.19 5.88 -6.56
CA ASN A 53 -13.58 6.18 -6.89
C ASN A 53 -14.48 4.93 -6.96
N ALA A 54 -13.98 3.77 -6.51
CA ALA A 54 -14.69 2.49 -6.58
C ALA A 54 -15.97 2.44 -5.74
N ILE A 55 -16.01 3.21 -4.64
CA ILE A 55 -17.21 3.46 -3.84
C ILE A 55 -17.29 4.95 -3.50
N SER A 56 -18.50 5.46 -3.32
CA SER A 56 -18.75 6.88 -2.98
C SER A 56 -20.04 7.03 -2.18
N THR A 57 -20.29 8.24 -1.69
CA THR A 57 -21.60 8.60 -1.13
C THR A 57 -22.53 9.06 -2.23
N PRO A 58 -23.86 8.82 -2.13
CA PRO A 58 -24.83 9.27 -3.13
C PRO A 58 -25.01 10.79 -3.14
N ASP A 59 -24.74 11.43 -2.00
CA ASP A 59 -24.88 12.87 -1.76
C ASP A 59 -23.51 13.47 -1.44
N ASP A 60 -23.39 14.80 -1.44
CA ASP A 60 -22.16 15.53 -1.06
C ASP A 60 -21.84 15.44 0.46
N LYS A 61 -22.38 14.44 1.13
CA LYS A 61 -22.11 14.18 2.55
C LYS A 61 -20.80 13.44 2.71
N GLU A 62 -19.98 13.97 3.58
CA GLU A 62 -18.78 13.26 4.03
C GLU A 62 -19.16 12.25 5.12
N ILE A 63 -18.61 11.05 5.00
CA ILE A 63 -18.72 9.97 5.99
C ILE A 63 -17.33 9.56 6.41
N GLU A 64 -17.12 9.48 7.71
CA GLU A 64 -15.91 8.96 8.29
C GLU A 64 -16.20 7.76 9.18
N PHE A 65 -15.40 6.73 9.09
CA PHE A 65 -15.39 5.61 10.03
C PHE A 65 -14.02 4.95 10.07
N SER A 66 -13.77 4.22 11.13
CA SER A 66 -12.51 3.50 11.33
C SER A 66 -12.77 2.02 11.52
N ILE A 67 -11.87 1.19 10.98
CA ILE A 67 -11.88 -0.26 11.08
C ILE A 67 -10.60 -0.72 11.77
N LEU A 68 -10.73 -1.48 12.86
CA LEU A 68 -9.59 -2.04 13.61
C LEU A 68 -9.02 -3.31 12.99
N ASN A 69 -9.80 -4.02 12.20
CA ASN A 69 -9.38 -5.29 11.60
C ASN A 69 -9.70 -5.29 10.09
N LEU A 70 -8.78 -4.72 9.31
CA LEU A 70 -8.90 -4.69 7.85
C LEU A 70 -8.88 -6.07 7.21
N ASN A 71 -8.16 -7.04 7.81
CA ASN A 71 -8.16 -8.42 7.32
C ASN A 71 -9.56 -9.05 7.40
N MET A 72 -10.31 -8.74 8.47
CA MET A 72 -11.70 -9.20 8.59
C MET A 72 -12.58 -8.55 7.52
N LEU A 73 -12.44 -7.25 7.28
CA LEU A 73 -13.16 -6.56 6.21
C LEU A 73 -12.82 -7.17 4.84
N ALA A 74 -11.55 -7.43 4.54
CA ALA A 74 -11.13 -8.06 3.30
C ALA A 74 -11.72 -9.45 3.11
N LYS A 75 -11.79 -10.28 4.17
CA LYS A 75 -12.43 -11.59 4.14
C LYS A 75 -13.93 -11.49 3.85
N VAL A 76 -14.64 -10.56 4.49
CA VAL A 76 -16.07 -10.32 4.24
C VAL A 76 -16.30 -9.94 2.79
N LEU A 77 -15.50 -9.01 2.24
CA LEU A 77 -15.62 -8.58 0.84
C LEU A 77 -15.35 -9.74 -0.14
N ASN A 78 -14.37 -10.61 0.14
CA ASN A 78 -14.16 -11.82 -0.66
C ASN A 78 -15.35 -12.77 -0.60
N THR A 79 -15.92 -13.01 0.58
CA THR A 79 -17.13 -13.84 0.72
C THR A 79 -18.30 -13.26 -0.09
N VAL A 80 -18.48 -11.93 -0.08
CA VAL A 80 -19.49 -11.27 -0.93
C VAL A 80 -19.21 -11.53 -2.40
N LYS A 81 -17.95 -11.39 -2.84
CA LYS A 81 -17.54 -11.67 -4.23
C LYS A 81 -17.89 -13.08 -4.64
N ASP A 82 -17.56 -14.07 -3.81
CA ASP A 82 -17.77 -15.49 -4.11
C ASP A 82 -19.28 -15.85 -4.16
N ILE A 83 -20.12 -15.25 -3.29
CA ILE A 83 -21.56 -15.47 -3.27
C ILE A 83 -22.27 -14.84 -4.46
N HIS A 84 -21.82 -13.68 -4.91
CA HIS A 84 -22.49 -12.87 -5.93
C HIS A 84 -22.00 -13.14 -7.36
N ASP A 85 -20.84 -13.81 -7.53
CA ASP A 85 -20.27 -14.20 -8.85
C ASP A 85 -20.26 -13.05 -9.88
N GLY A 86 -19.95 -11.85 -9.41
CA GLY A 86 -19.84 -10.63 -10.24
C GLY A 86 -21.15 -9.86 -10.45
N ASP A 87 -22.30 -10.37 -10.01
CA ASP A 87 -23.57 -9.64 -10.01
C ASP A 87 -23.87 -9.04 -8.63
N TYR A 88 -23.67 -7.74 -8.49
CA TYR A 88 -23.85 -6.97 -7.25
C TYR A 88 -25.10 -6.09 -7.26
N THR A 89 -26.06 -6.34 -8.14
CA THR A 89 -27.24 -5.47 -8.33
C THR A 89 -28.14 -5.40 -7.10
N ASP A 90 -28.25 -6.47 -6.33
CA ASP A 90 -29.03 -6.53 -5.07
C ASP A 90 -28.17 -6.30 -3.82
N PHE A 91 -26.85 -6.03 -3.99
CA PHE A 91 -25.94 -5.85 -2.88
C PHE A 91 -25.93 -4.40 -2.37
N ASN A 92 -26.00 -4.26 -1.05
CA ASN A 92 -25.99 -2.97 -0.38
C ASN A 92 -24.85 -2.90 0.62
N PHE A 93 -24.02 -1.88 0.49
CA PHE A 93 -23.06 -1.47 1.48
C PHE A 93 -23.61 -0.27 2.24
N ILE A 94 -23.81 -0.41 3.55
CA ILE A 94 -24.50 0.58 4.39
C ILE A 94 -23.60 0.93 5.57
N VAL A 95 -23.33 2.22 5.74
CA VAL A 95 -22.73 2.77 6.96
C VAL A 95 -23.86 3.13 7.92
N ASP A 96 -23.86 2.49 9.09
CA ASP A 96 -24.90 2.63 10.14
C ASP A 96 -24.20 2.59 11.50
N SER A 97 -23.55 3.70 11.86
CA SER A 97 -22.70 3.78 13.08
C SER A 97 -23.42 3.19 14.30
N PRO A 98 -22.76 2.32 15.09
CA PRO A 98 -21.35 1.94 15.05
C PRO A 98 -21.02 0.74 14.14
N PHE A 99 -21.79 0.50 13.10
CA PHE A 99 -21.61 -0.64 12.21
C PHE A 99 -21.47 -0.21 10.76
N ILE A 100 -20.76 -1.02 9.98
CA ILE A 100 -20.94 -1.15 8.54
C ILE A 100 -21.69 -2.46 8.28
N ARG A 101 -22.62 -2.44 7.33
CA ARG A 101 -23.48 -3.58 6.97
C ARG A 101 -23.31 -3.91 5.50
N PHE A 102 -23.29 -5.19 5.23
CA PHE A 102 -23.31 -5.76 3.88
C PHE A 102 -24.56 -6.59 3.77
N GLU A 103 -25.50 -6.22 2.92
CA GLU A 103 -26.81 -6.82 2.82
C GLU A 103 -27.18 -7.12 1.37
N SER A 104 -27.64 -8.36 1.12
CA SER A 104 -28.31 -8.78 -0.12
C SER A 104 -29.34 -9.85 0.22
N LYS A 105 -30.05 -10.36 -0.80
CA LYS A 105 -30.94 -11.50 -0.63
C LYS A 105 -30.21 -12.76 -0.17
N LYS A 106 -28.95 -12.95 -0.58
CA LYS A 106 -28.14 -14.14 -0.32
C LYS A 106 -27.23 -14.01 0.91
N PHE A 107 -26.94 -12.77 1.36
CA PHE A 107 -25.91 -12.54 2.37
C PHE A 107 -26.23 -11.33 3.24
N LYS A 108 -26.05 -11.48 4.56
CA LYS A 108 -26.14 -10.37 5.51
C LYS A 108 -25.05 -10.50 6.56
N THR A 109 -24.31 -9.43 6.77
CA THR A 109 -23.35 -9.34 7.86
C THR A 109 -23.17 -7.89 8.30
N LYS A 110 -22.57 -7.72 9.49
CA LYS A 110 -22.19 -6.43 10.03
C LYS A 110 -20.82 -6.49 10.65
N LEU A 111 -20.05 -5.43 10.49
CA LEU A 111 -18.77 -5.23 11.16
C LEU A 111 -18.86 -4.00 12.07
N LEU A 112 -18.27 -4.10 13.26
CA LEU A 112 -18.18 -2.98 14.18
C LEU A 112 -17.14 -1.98 13.64
N THR A 113 -17.51 -0.71 13.61
CA THR A 113 -16.58 0.40 13.42
C THR A 113 -16.10 0.91 14.79
N CYS A 114 -14.94 1.48 14.86
CA CYS A 114 -14.47 2.16 16.05
C CYS A 114 -14.58 3.69 15.91
N GLY A 115 -14.65 4.38 17.05
CA GLY A 115 -14.62 5.83 17.08
C GLY A 115 -13.25 6.39 16.69
N GLU A 116 -13.22 7.67 16.31
CA GLU A 116 -12.00 8.35 15.88
C GLU A 116 -10.85 8.29 16.89
N ASN A 117 -11.18 8.26 18.19
CA ASN A 117 -10.21 8.26 19.26
C ASN A 117 -9.46 6.92 19.45
N VAL A 118 -9.89 5.86 18.78
CA VAL A 118 -9.30 4.52 18.89
C VAL A 118 -8.12 4.35 17.93
N ILE A 119 -8.12 5.09 16.82
CA ILE A 119 -6.99 5.15 15.90
C ILE A 119 -6.24 6.44 16.19
N GLU A 120 -4.94 6.33 16.41
CA GLU A 120 -4.09 7.48 16.72
C GLU A 120 -4.26 8.61 15.71
N SER A 121 -4.41 9.84 16.18
CA SER A 121 -4.73 11.00 15.34
C SER A 121 -3.75 11.28 14.22
N TRP A 122 -2.49 10.84 14.36
CA TRP A 122 -1.46 10.98 13.32
C TRP A 122 -1.63 9.97 12.17
N VAL A 123 -2.31 8.84 12.41
CA VAL A 123 -2.63 7.83 11.39
C VAL A 123 -3.69 8.35 10.43
N SER A 124 -4.61 9.17 10.93
CA SER A 124 -5.82 9.60 10.22
C SER A 124 -5.64 10.86 9.38
N LYS A 125 -4.42 11.40 9.26
CA LYS A 125 -4.17 12.65 8.51
C LYS A 125 -3.40 12.37 7.23
N LYS A 126 -3.80 13.07 6.16
CA LYS A 126 -3.04 13.13 4.92
C LYS A 126 -1.61 13.62 5.18
N VAL A 127 -0.63 13.08 4.47
CA VAL A 127 0.74 13.60 4.55
C VAL A 127 0.75 15.01 3.98
N SER A 128 0.78 16.00 4.87
CA SER A 128 0.71 17.42 4.52
C SER A 128 2.05 18.03 4.12
N THR A 129 3.15 17.32 4.33
CA THR A 129 4.49 17.84 4.06
C THR A 129 4.75 17.84 2.56
N LYS A 130 5.15 18.98 2.01
CA LYS A 130 5.65 19.08 0.64
C LYS A 130 6.96 18.29 0.55
N LEU A 131 6.87 17.05 0.08
CA LEU A 131 8.03 16.18 -0.11
C LEU A 131 8.69 16.51 -1.44
N THR A 132 9.98 16.82 -1.40
CA THR A 132 10.76 17.09 -2.61
C THR A 132 11.47 15.79 -3.05
N PRO A 133 11.21 15.29 -4.28
CA PRO A 133 11.92 14.15 -4.83
C PRO A 133 13.42 14.42 -4.97
N GLU A 134 14.23 13.46 -4.55
CA GLU A 134 15.67 13.45 -4.80
C GLU A 134 15.99 12.54 -5.98
N VAL A 135 15.52 11.29 -5.89
CA VAL A 135 15.65 10.27 -6.93
C VAL A 135 14.33 9.58 -7.12
N GLU A 136 13.92 9.41 -8.37
CA GLU A 136 12.75 8.62 -8.73
C GLU A 136 13.15 7.56 -9.74
N PHE A 137 12.63 6.36 -9.58
CA PHE A 137 12.84 5.27 -10.53
C PHE A 137 11.58 4.42 -10.70
N LYS A 138 11.44 3.83 -11.89
CA LYS A 138 10.37 2.90 -12.21
C LYS A 138 10.84 1.47 -12.03
N THR A 139 9.98 0.65 -11.45
CA THR A 139 10.20 -0.78 -11.25
C THR A 139 8.91 -1.56 -11.48
N THR A 140 9.00 -2.88 -11.47
CA THR A 140 7.84 -3.77 -11.56
C THR A 140 7.75 -4.66 -10.33
N ILE A 141 6.54 -5.16 -10.07
CA ILE A 141 6.32 -6.11 -8.97
C ILE A 141 7.17 -7.39 -9.15
N ASP A 142 7.46 -7.78 -10.40
CA ASP A 142 8.26 -8.97 -10.67
C ASP A 142 9.72 -8.79 -10.27
N TYR A 143 10.31 -7.62 -10.46
CA TYR A 143 11.65 -7.31 -9.93
C TYR A 143 11.67 -7.40 -8.40
N ILE A 144 10.65 -6.85 -7.73
CA ILE A 144 10.55 -6.90 -6.27
C ILE A 144 10.38 -8.34 -5.77
N LYS A 145 9.52 -9.14 -6.40
CA LYS A 145 9.35 -10.55 -6.08
C LYS A 145 10.65 -11.35 -6.27
N ARG A 146 11.41 -11.05 -7.34
CA ARG A 146 12.70 -11.67 -7.57
C ARG A 146 13.70 -11.34 -6.47
N ILE A 147 13.79 -10.06 -6.06
CA ILE A 147 14.63 -9.67 -4.94
C ILE A 147 14.21 -10.42 -3.68
N ASN A 148 12.91 -10.45 -3.37
CA ASN A 148 12.37 -11.14 -2.22
C ASN A 148 12.72 -12.65 -2.23
N SER A 149 12.59 -13.33 -3.37
CA SER A 149 12.94 -14.75 -3.47
C SER A 149 14.42 -15.02 -3.21
N HIS A 150 15.31 -14.09 -3.55
CA HIS A 150 16.74 -14.26 -3.31
C HIS A 150 17.15 -13.98 -1.84
N THR A 151 16.32 -13.29 -1.06
CA THR A 151 16.61 -13.12 0.37
C THR A 151 16.61 -14.46 1.12
N PHE A 152 15.83 -15.44 0.67
CA PHE A 152 15.73 -16.77 1.29
C PHE A 152 17.00 -17.65 1.13
N ILE A 153 17.94 -17.23 0.30
CA ILE A 153 19.24 -17.92 0.16
C ILE A 153 20.10 -17.72 1.42
N PHE A 154 19.86 -16.64 2.14
CA PHE A 154 20.61 -16.33 3.36
C PHE A 154 20.00 -17.06 4.56
N PRO A 155 20.80 -17.79 5.37
CA PRO A 155 20.27 -18.62 6.46
C PRO A 155 19.66 -17.80 7.60
N ASP A 156 20.20 -16.63 7.89
CA ASP A 156 19.67 -15.73 8.91
C ASP A 156 18.89 -14.56 8.27
N GLN A 157 17.58 -14.73 8.20
CA GLN A 157 16.68 -13.74 7.59
C GLN A 157 16.61 -12.41 8.36
N ALA A 158 16.86 -12.42 9.66
CA ALA A 158 16.78 -11.21 10.49
C ALA A 158 17.92 -10.23 10.18
N SER A 159 19.07 -10.74 9.78
CA SER A 159 20.25 -9.95 9.45
C SER A 159 20.32 -9.53 7.97
N VAL A 160 19.46 -10.10 7.11
CA VAL A 160 19.44 -9.74 5.68
C VAL A 160 19.03 -8.29 5.49
N ARG A 161 19.80 -7.58 4.67
CA ARG A 161 19.51 -6.21 4.24
C ARG A 161 19.52 -6.14 2.72
N VAL A 162 18.68 -5.28 2.19
CA VAL A 162 18.63 -4.93 0.77
C VAL A 162 19.11 -3.50 0.63
N TYR A 163 20.21 -3.33 -0.08
CA TYR A 163 20.83 -2.04 -0.34
C TYR A 163 20.44 -1.57 -1.74
N LEU A 164 19.68 -0.49 -1.84
CA LEU A 164 19.41 0.15 -3.13
C LEU A 164 20.54 1.14 -3.41
N GLN A 165 21.18 1.00 -4.56
CA GLN A 165 22.35 1.80 -4.94
C GLN A 165 22.45 1.98 -6.45
N SER A 166 23.12 3.05 -6.89
CA SER A 166 23.66 3.19 -8.24
C SER A 166 25.01 2.51 -8.29
N ARG A 167 25.41 2.00 -9.46
CA ARG A 167 26.73 1.35 -9.66
C ARG A 167 27.35 1.88 -10.93
N ASP A 168 28.59 2.38 -10.84
CA ASP A 168 29.34 2.95 -11.98
C ASP A 168 29.87 1.86 -12.93
N ASP A 169 30.04 0.63 -12.42
CA ASP A 169 30.48 -0.56 -13.18
C ASP A 169 29.34 -1.25 -13.95
N MET A 170 28.12 -0.73 -13.87
CA MET A 170 26.93 -1.26 -14.51
C MET A 170 26.23 -0.20 -15.35
N GLU A 171 25.02 -0.52 -15.82
CA GLU A 171 24.25 0.35 -16.69
C GLU A 171 23.91 1.69 -16.02
N ASN A 172 24.31 2.78 -16.67
CA ASN A 172 23.97 4.14 -16.23
C ASN A 172 22.44 4.34 -16.15
N ASN A 173 22.01 5.14 -15.20
CA ASN A 173 20.60 5.40 -14.92
C ASN A 173 19.80 4.20 -14.44
N SER A 174 20.44 3.19 -13.84
CA SER A 174 19.77 2.06 -13.22
C SER A 174 19.98 2.07 -11.70
N ILE A 175 18.96 1.61 -10.99
CA ILE A 175 19.03 1.31 -9.56
C ILE A 175 19.15 -0.20 -9.41
N TYR A 176 20.09 -0.62 -8.58
CA TYR A 176 20.37 -2.01 -8.26
C TYR A 176 20.01 -2.29 -6.81
N ALA A 177 19.50 -3.48 -6.56
CA ALA A 177 19.30 -4.02 -5.23
C ALA A 177 20.41 -5.03 -4.95
N THR A 178 21.25 -4.75 -3.97
CA THR A 178 22.26 -5.69 -3.45
C THR A 178 21.73 -6.29 -2.18
N ILE A 179 21.64 -7.63 -2.14
CA ILE A 179 21.14 -8.41 -1.02
C ILE A 179 22.37 -8.98 -0.30
N GLY A 180 22.48 -8.74 1.00
CA GLY A 180 23.60 -9.23 1.80
C GLY A 180 23.26 -9.31 3.28
N ASN A 181 24.17 -9.93 4.05
CA ASN A 181 24.06 -10.00 5.49
C ASN A 181 24.89 -8.87 6.13
N SER A 182 24.26 -8.04 6.98
CA SER A 182 24.92 -6.89 7.62
C SER A 182 25.95 -7.28 8.69
N GLU A 183 25.91 -8.51 9.21
CA GLU A 183 26.69 -8.92 10.36
C GLU A 183 27.91 -9.78 10.02
N THR A 184 27.96 -10.31 8.80
CA THR A 184 29.07 -11.14 8.36
C THR A 184 29.88 -10.43 7.28
N ASN A 185 31.18 -10.26 7.51
CA ASN A 185 32.16 -9.87 6.47
C ASN A 185 32.31 -10.96 5.39
N LEU A 186 31.41 -11.91 5.31
CA LEU A 186 31.37 -12.94 4.28
C LEU A 186 30.71 -12.31 3.05
N ASN A 187 31.49 -12.20 1.98
CA ASN A 187 31.19 -11.57 0.69
C ASN A 187 30.11 -12.28 -0.13
N ASN A 188 29.06 -12.81 0.51
CA ASN A 188 27.93 -13.37 -0.20
C ASN A 188 26.93 -12.26 -0.48
N GLU A 189 27.09 -11.59 -1.60
CA GLU A 189 26.17 -10.56 -2.08
C GLU A 189 25.53 -11.00 -3.39
N ILE A 190 24.25 -10.70 -3.55
CA ILE A 190 23.52 -10.89 -4.81
C ILE A 190 23.06 -9.50 -5.26
N THR A 191 23.49 -9.08 -6.45
CA THR A 191 23.09 -7.80 -7.03
C THR A 191 22.14 -8.05 -8.19
N LEU A 192 20.99 -7.41 -8.14
CA LEU A 192 19.92 -7.50 -9.15
C LEU A 192 19.52 -6.10 -9.61
N LYS A 193 19.26 -5.92 -10.90
CA LYS A 193 18.66 -4.70 -11.41
C LYS A 193 17.24 -4.55 -10.84
N LEU A 194 16.94 -3.40 -10.28
CA LEU A 194 15.62 -3.08 -9.71
C LEU A 194 14.79 -2.22 -10.64
N GLY A 195 15.39 -1.23 -11.30
CA GLY A 195 14.63 -0.32 -12.15
C GLY A 195 15.48 0.74 -12.84
N LEU A 196 14.79 1.59 -13.61
CA LEU A 196 15.39 2.70 -14.34
C LEU A 196 15.05 4.03 -13.67
N THR A 197 16.07 4.88 -13.48
CA THR A 197 15.92 6.23 -12.91
C THR A 197 15.20 7.13 -13.90
N THR A 198 14.21 7.86 -13.41
CA THR A 198 13.42 8.84 -14.18
C THR A 198 13.68 10.27 -13.73
N ILE A 199 14.04 10.48 -12.47
CA ILE A 199 14.40 11.78 -11.90
C ILE A 199 15.63 11.63 -11.03
N GLY A 200 16.57 12.56 -11.16
CA GLY A 200 17.78 12.62 -10.33
C GLY A 200 18.75 11.47 -10.56
N LYS A 201 19.78 11.39 -9.73
CA LYS A 201 20.75 10.31 -9.71
C LYS A 201 21.11 9.98 -8.26
N LEU A 202 21.09 8.71 -7.91
CA LEU A 202 21.60 8.30 -6.62
C LEU A 202 23.13 8.32 -6.65
N SER A 203 23.76 9.02 -5.70
CA SER A 203 25.21 8.98 -5.57
C SER A 203 25.69 7.56 -5.36
N PRO A 204 26.81 7.12 -6.00
CA PRO A 204 27.37 5.78 -5.79
C PRO A 204 27.69 5.46 -4.34
N ASP A 205 28.06 6.49 -3.56
CA ASP A 205 28.40 6.35 -2.14
C ASP A 205 27.15 6.26 -1.24
N ARG A 206 25.96 6.57 -1.77
CA ARG A 206 24.72 6.55 -1.01
C ARG A 206 24.00 5.22 -1.18
N LYS A 207 23.78 4.53 -0.08
CA LYS A 207 22.99 3.29 -0.02
C LYS A 207 21.69 3.54 0.73
N ILE A 208 20.58 3.10 0.16
CA ILE A 208 19.27 3.08 0.81
C ILE A 208 19.08 1.68 1.40
N ILE A 209 18.90 1.58 2.71
CA ILE A 209 18.85 0.30 3.41
C ILE A 209 17.41 -0.08 3.72
N LEU A 210 17.00 -1.27 3.25
CA LEU A 210 15.72 -1.90 3.55
C LEU A 210 15.95 -3.24 4.26
N ASP A 211 15.17 -3.53 5.27
CA ASP A 211 15.01 -4.89 5.80
C ASP A 211 13.94 -5.66 4.99
N ILE A 212 13.81 -6.95 5.28
CA ILE A 212 12.83 -7.81 4.62
C ILE A 212 11.40 -7.32 4.88
N GLU A 213 11.13 -6.81 6.07
CA GLU A 213 9.80 -6.33 6.43
C GLU A 213 9.38 -5.15 5.55
N ARG A 214 10.27 -4.17 5.35
CA ARG A 214 10.04 -3.02 4.46
C ARG A 214 9.94 -3.43 2.99
N LEU A 215 10.75 -4.39 2.58
CA LEU A 215 10.69 -4.93 1.21
C LEU A 215 9.35 -5.63 0.95
N ASN A 216 8.82 -6.37 1.92
CA ASN A 216 7.54 -7.06 1.81
C ASN A 216 6.35 -6.12 1.65
N LEU A 217 6.44 -4.86 2.07
CA LEU A 217 5.37 -3.89 1.87
C LEU A 217 5.09 -3.63 0.38
N PHE A 218 6.11 -3.72 -0.47
CA PHE A 218 5.92 -3.58 -1.91
C PHE A 218 5.09 -4.71 -2.51
N SER A 219 5.09 -5.90 -1.89
CA SER A 219 4.27 -7.03 -2.36
C SER A 219 2.76 -6.80 -2.17
N ALA A 220 2.36 -5.81 -1.37
CA ALA A 220 0.97 -5.41 -1.21
C ALA A 220 0.44 -4.58 -2.38
N ILE A 221 1.32 -4.07 -3.25
CA ILE A 221 0.96 -3.24 -4.39
C ILE A 221 0.31 -4.12 -5.47
N PRO A 222 -0.93 -3.81 -5.89
CA PRO A 222 -1.67 -4.65 -6.85
C PRO A 222 -1.32 -4.39 -8.32
N SER A 223 -0.54 -3.33 -8.60
CA SER A 223 -0.15 -2.93 -9.95
C SER A 223 1.21 -3.52 -10.34
N ASN A 224 1.40 -3.81 -11.62
CA ASN A 224 2.70 -4.22 -12.13
C ASN A 224 3.69 -3.06 -12.17
N ASP A 225 3.21 -1.83 -12.40
CA ASP A 225 4.06 -0.65 -12.52
C ASP A 225 4.13 0.10 -11.18
N ILE A 226 5.34 0.29 -10.69
CA ILE A 226 5.61 0.96 -9.43
C ILE A 226 6.60 2.09 -9.66
N VAL A 227 6.26 3.28 -9.20
CA VAL A 227 7.17 4.42 -9.13
C VAL A 227 7.66 4.54 -7.70
N ILE A 228 8.98 4.48 -7.51
CA ILE A 228 9.61 4.62 -6.20
C ILE A 228 10.40 5.92 -6.17
N THR A 229 10.14 6.73 -5.15
CA THR A 229 10.76 8.05 -4.99
C THR A 229 11.44 8.13 -3.64
N LEU A 230 12.75 8.38 -3.65
CA LEU A 230 13.50 8.79 -2.46
C LEU A 230 13.25 10.28 -2.23
N MET A 231 12.87 10.65 -1.03
CA MET A 231 12.62 12.05 -0.67
C MET A 231 13.89 12.71 -0.14
N LYS A 232 14.08 13.98 -0.55
CA LYS A 232 15.20 14.81 -0.10
C LYS A 232 15.02 15.15 1.38
N ASP A 233 16.13 15.21 2.09
CA ASP A 233 16.22 15.66 3.49
C ASP A 233 15.44 14.85 4.53
N ILE A 234 14.76 13.80 4.11
CA ILE A 234 14.05 12.89 5.02
C ILE A 234 14.33 11.43 4.65
N ASN A 235 14.36 10.58 5.65
CA ASN A 235 14.62 9.15 5.48
C ASN A 235 13.32 8.40 5.13
N VAL A 236 12.68 8.79 4.00
CA VAL A 236 11.42 8.21 3.52
C VAL A 236 11.52 7.85 2.06
N LEU A 237 11.11 6.64 1.76
CA LEU A 237 10.92 6.13 0.41
C LEU A 237 9.41 6.07 0.12
N VAL A 238 8.95 6.74 -0.91
CA VAL A 238 7.54 6.73 -1.31
C VAL A 238 7.36 5.84 -2.53
N SER A 239 6.50 4.84 -2.40
CA SER A 239 6.10 3.98 -3.52
C SER A 239 4.71 4.37 -3.98
N LYS A 240 4.56 4.61 -5.26
CA LYS A 240 3.29 4.98 -5.88
C LYS A 240 2.89 3.96 -6.92
N SER A 241 1.62 3.61 -6.94
CA SER A 241 1.04 2.76 -7.98
C SER A 241 -0.40 3.16 -8.28
N VAL A 242 -0.84 2.82 -9.48
CA VAL A 242 -2.21 3.04 -9.94
C VAL A 242 -2.74 1.72 -10.48
N LEU A 243 -3.93 1.34 -10.04
CA LEU A 243 -4.70 0.24 -10.61
C LEU A 243 -5.95 0.83 -11.23
N THR A 244 -6.23 0.47 -12.48
CA THR A 244 -7.44 0.89 -13.21
C THR A 244 -8.39 -0.29 -13.38
N GLY A 245 -9.66 -0.06 -13.19
CA GLY A 245 -10.73 -1.03 -13.37
C GLY A 245 -11.65 -0.67 -14.53
N LYS A 246 -12.86 -1.22 -14.50
CA LYS A 246 -13.91 -0.93 -15.48
C LYS A 246 -14.51 0.46 -15.22
N ASN A 247 -15.14 1.04 -16.26
CA ASN A 247 -15.88 2.32 -16.19
C ASN A 247 -15.06 3.48 -15.59
N ASN A 248 -13.77 3.58 -15.93
CA ASN A 248 -12.84 4.57 -15.39
C ASN A 248 -12.69 4.52 -13.86
N SER A 249 -13.02 3.39 -13.23
CA SER A 249 -12.68 3.17 -11.82
C SER A 249 -11.17 3.07 -11.64
N TYR A 250 -10.68 3.56 -10.52
CA TYR A 250 -9.26 3.54 -10.22
C TYR A 250 -8.99 3.40 -8.73
N MET A 251 -7.77 2.99 -8.41
CA MET A 251 -7.18 3.07 -7.09
C MET A 251 -5.76 3.60 -7.21
N ASN A 252 -5.48 4.67 -6.50
CA ASN A 252 -4.13 5.20 -6.29
C ASN A 252 -3.64 4.76 -4.92
N MET A 253 -2.42 4.25 -4.85
CA MET A 253 -1.79 3.79 -3.61
C MET A 253 -0.45 4.46 -3.40
N ASN A 254 -0.26 5.09 -2.25
CA ASN A 254 1.02 5.62 -1.80
C ASN A 254 1.44 4.89 -0.52
N ILE A 255 2.65 4.35 -0.51
CA ILE A 255 3.30 3.77 0.67
C ILE A 255 4.50 4.63 1.03
N TYR A 256 4.50 5.17 2.23
CA TYR A 256 5.60 5.97 2.79
C TYR A 256 6.41 5.08 3.73
N ASN A 257 7.51 4.55 3.25
CA ASN A 257 8.43 3.69 4.01
C ASN A 257 9.46 4.54 4.76
N THR A 258 9.54 4.39 6.07
CA THR A 258 10.65 4.93 6.87
C THR A 258 11.88 4.05 6.65
N LEU A 259 12.97 4.66 6.20
CA LEU A 259 14.22 3.95 5.95
C LEU A 259 14.98 3.67 7.26
N LEU A 260 15.80 2.62 7.25
CA LEU A 260 16.75 2.38 8.32
C LEU A 260 17.80 3.49 8.33
N LYS A 261 18.24 3.88 9.51
CA LYS A 261 19.40 4.79 9.64
C LYS A 261 20.65 4.05 9.17
N GLN A 262 21.45 4.76 8.39
CA GLN A 262 22.79 4.31 8.05
C GLN A 262 23.68 4.29 9.27
#